data_bb6e1a18ebd5fd36bdc96e63944f5f4c
#
_entry.id   bb6e1a18ebd5fd36bdc96e63944f5f4c
#
_cell.length_a   1.000
_cell.length_b   1.000
_cell.length_c   1.000
_cell.angle_alpha   90.00
_cell.angle_beta   90.00
_cell.angle_gamma   90.00
#
_symmetry.space_group_name_H-M   'P 1'
#
loop_
_entity.id
_entity.type
_entity.pdbx_description
1 polymer ?
#
loop_
_entity_poly.entity_id
_entity_poly.type
_entity_poly.pdbx_seq_one_letter_code
_entity_poly.pdbx_strand_id
1 'polypeptide(L)'
;MKFKAIFRHLAIWPLLLAFITLPAAATESDTAKEQRWASQIIDSLLDGEAVWLADPGGHEFLSILTEGDTDSGRAVILMHGIGVHPNWPDVIYPLREGLLENGITSLSIQMPILENDAEDSDYKALFPEVPGRVQAAVDYLKKAGYAKIDIVAHSMGARMATYYLSRENTDGVNSAVLIGFGNSSNSSWPESIDALALLRVPVLDLYGSRDLDIVLGTVQERASSGAKNKSGIYRQIRVEGANHFFQGHEDELKSVVLDWLESS
;
A
#
# COMPACT_ATOMS: atom_id res chain seq x y z
N MET A 1 62.10 44.23 -41.56
CA MET A 1 60.71 43.79 -41.40
C MET A 1 60.59 43.01 -40.09
N LYS A 2 59.89 43.57 -39.08
CA LYS A 2 59.72 42.96 -37.77
C LYS A 2 58.29 42.40 -37.66
N PHE A 3 58.12 41.08 -37.61
CA PHE A 3 56.83 40.44 -37.35
C PHE A 3 56.51 40.50 -35.86
N LYS A 4 55.38 41.15 -35.53
CA LYS A 4 54.80 41.10 -34.17
C LYS A 4 53.90 39.88 -34.07
N ALA A 5 54.22 38.95 -33.20
CA ALA A 5 53.32 37.85 -32.83
C ALA A 5 52.24 38.34 -31.85
N ILE A 6 50.97 38.15 -32.23
CA ILE A 6 49.80 38.43 -31.38
C ILE A 6 49.45 37.16 -30.63
N PHE A 7 49.71 37.11 -29.33
CA PHE A 7 49.21 36.06 -28.42
C PHE A 7 47.75 36.40 -28.05
N ARG A 8 46.80 35.61 -28.56
CA ARG A 8 45.40 35.61 -28.10
C ARG A 8 45.31 34.70 -26.85
N HIS A 9 45.11 35.28 -25.68
CA HIS A 9 44.78 34.55 -24.48
C HIS A 9 43.31 34.07 -24.57
N LEU A 10 43.09 32.75 -24.73
CA LEU A 10 41.77 32.13 -24.52
C LEU A 10 41.56 32.04 -22.99
N ALA A 11 40.64 32.82 -22.47
CA ALA A 11 40.15 32.69 -21.13
C ALA A 11 39.18 31.50 -21.09
N ILE A 12 39.62 30.40 -20.47
CA ILE A 12 38.74 29.23 -20.13
C ILE A 12 38.00 29.61 -18.87
N TRP A 13 36.73 29.90 -19.00
CA TRP A 13 35.82 30.11 -17.85
C TRP A 13 35.41 28.74 -17.34
N PRO A 14 35.63 28.41 -16.05
CA PRO A 14 35.12 27.15 -15.50
C PRO A 14 33.59 27.21 -15.38
N LEU A 15 32.91 26.33 -16.08
CA LEU A 15 31.48 26.11 -15.93
C LEU A 15 31.24 25.44 -14.55
N LEU A 16 30.85 26.23 -13.56
CA LEU A 16 30.40 25.69 -12.27
C LEU A 16 29.03 25.03 -12.48
N LEU A 17 28.99 23.71 -12.57
CA LEU A 17 27.75 22.95 -12.45
C LEU A 17 27.27 23.05 -10.99
N ALA A 18 26.31 23.92 -10.73
CA ALA A 18 25.58 23.93 -9.48
C ALA A 18 24.66 22.70 -9.45
N PHE A 19 25.02 21.69 -8.66
CA PHE A 19 24.10 20.61 -8.29
C PHE A 19 23.01 21.24 -7.41
N ILE A 20 21.82 21.45 -7.98
CA ILE A 20 20.63 21.79 -7.22
C ILE A 20 20.20 20.51 -6.53
N THR A 21 20.61 20.32 -5.27
CA THR A 21 20.02 19.32 -4.40
C THR A 21 18.62 19.82 -4.04
N LEU A 22 17.61 19.23 -4.67
CA LEU A 22 16.24 19.40 -4.19
C LEU A 22 16.19 18.87 -2.76
N PRO A 23 15.63 19.62 -1.78
CA PRO A 23 15.42 19.08 -0.47
C PRO A 23 14.50 17.85 -0.60
N ALA A 24 14.92 16.71 -0.07
CA ALA A 24 14.02 15.57 0.12
C ALA A 24 12.83 16.09 0.93
N ALA A 25 11.61 15.83 0.47
CA ALA A 25 10.42 16.14 1.24
C ALA A 25 10.56 15.43 2.59
N ALA A 26 10.42 16.17 3.68
CA ALA A 26 10.43 15.57 5.00
C ALA A 26 9.22 14.61 5.07
N THR A 27 9.44 13.38 5.55
CA THR A 27 8.35 12.45 5.83
C THR A 27 7.59 12.91 7.07
N GLU A 28 6.28 12.82 7.02
CA GLU A 28 5.41 13.07 8.18
C GLU A 28 5.23 11.79 9.03
N SER A 29 5.60 10.62 8.49
CA SER A 29 5.55 9.34 9.19
C SER A 29 6.55 9.28 10.35
N ASP A 30 6.18 8.62 11.45
CA ASP A 30 7.09 8.31 12.57
C ASP A 30 8.11 7.22 12.17
N THR A 31 9.14 7.65 11.49
CA THR A 31 10.21 6.77 11.00
C THR A 31 10.97 6.10 12.15
N ALA A 32 11.04 6.71 13.32
CA ALA A 32 11.69 6.11 14.49
C ALA A 32 10.87 4.90 15.00
N LYS A 33 9.54 5.00 15.01
CA LYS A 33 8.64 3.89 15.33
C LYS A 33 8.73 2.78 14.30
N GLU A 34 8.75 3.12 13.00
CA GLU A 34 8.94 2.15 11.91
C GLU A 34 10.24 1.34 12.11
N GLN A 35 11.35 2.01 12.41
CA GLN A 35 12.65 1.39 12.67
C GLN A 35 12.64 0.47 13.91
N ARG A 36 12.01 0.90 15.01
CA ARG A 36 11.88 0.07 16.22
C ARG A 36 11.11 -1.22 15.91
N TRP A 37 10.01 -1.12 15.15
CA TRP A 37 9.25 -2.30 14.76
C TRP A 37 9.99 -3.17 13.76
N ALA A 38 10.66 -2.57 12.78
CA ALA A 38 11.46 -3.32 11.83
C ALA A 38 12.49 -4.21 12.55
N SER A 39 13.22 -3.65 13.53
CA SER A 39 14.20 -4.43 14.32
C SER A 39 13.54 -5.59 15.05
N GLN A 40 12.39 -5.37 15.71
CA GLN A 40 11.69 -6.43 16.46
C GLN A 40 11.14 -7.52 15.54
N ILE A 41 10.61 -7.13 14.37
CA ILE A 41 10.06 -8.06 13.39
C ILE A 41 11.16 -8.93 12.81
N ILE A 42 12.27 -8.35 12.38
CA ILE A 42 13.39 -9.07 11.75
C ILE A 42 13.94 -10.12 12.71
N ASP A 43 14.10 -9.78 13.98
CA ASP A 43 14.63 -10.72 15.01
C ASP A 43 13.67 -11.90 15.30
N SER A 44 12.37 -11.76 15.00
CA SER A 44 11.32 -12.74 15.33
C SER A 44 10.61 -13.32 14.11
N LEU A 45 11.05 -12.99 12.90
CA LEU A 45 10.39 -13.42 11.66
C LEU A 45 10.58 -14.93 11.49
N LEU A 46 9.46 -15.67 11.47
CA LEU A 46 9.46 -17.13 11.29
C LEU A 46 9.34 -17.52 9.81
N ASP A 47 8.57 -16.76 9.05
CA ASP A 47 8.24 -17.02 7.65
C ASP A 47 8.46 -15.78 6.78
N GLY A 48 9.06 -15.98 5.61
CA GLY A 48 9.41 -14.92 4.68
C GLY A 48 10.75 -14.27 4.99
N GLU A 49 11.10 -13.26 4.22
CA GLU A 49 12.34 -12.50 4.37
C GLU A 49 12.08 -11.00 4.44
N ALA A 50 12.93 -10.30 5.19
CA ALA A 50 12.89 -8.84 5.29
C ALA A 50 13.49 -8.21 4.03
N VAL A 51 12.70 -7.38 3.37
CA VAL A 51 13.12 -6.60 2.19
C VAL A 51 12.97 -5.12 2.50
N TRP A 52 14.02 -4.35 2.25
CA TRP A 52 13.97 -2.90 2.38
C TRP A 52 13.65 -2.28 1.03
N LEU A 53 12.52 -1.57 0.97
CA LEU A 53 12.12 -0.79 -0.19
C LEU A 53 12.36 0.69 0.11
N ALA A 54 12.64 1.46 -0.95
CA ALA A 54 12.80 2.91 -0.84
C ALA A 54 11.72 3.62 -1.65
N ASP A 55 11.09 4.62 -1.07
CA ASP A 55 10.21 5.52 -1.79
C ASP A 55 11.01 6.51 -2.67
N PRO A 56 10.37 7.28 -3.55
CA PRO A 56 11.06 8.28 -4.39
C PRO A 56 11.77 9.39 -3.61
N GLY A 57 11.42 9.60 -2.33
CA GLY A 57 12.09 10.53 -1.41
C GLY A 57 13.37 9.96 -0.82
N GLY A 58 13.64 8.66 -1.00
CA GLY A 58 14.79 7.94 -0.44
C GLY A 58 14.55 7.44 0.98
N HIS A 59 13.31 7.49 1.51
CA HIS A 59 12.97 6.85 2.77
C HIS A 59 12.87 5.35 2.58
N GLU A 60 13.67 4.59 3.36
CA GLU A 60 13.65 3.13 3.36
C GLU A 60 12.64 2.61 4.40
N PHE A 61 11.82 1.66 4.00
CA PHE A 61 10.81 1.04 4.85
C PHE A 61 10.81 -0.49 4.74
N LEU A 62 10.52 -1.16 5.86
CA LEU A 62 10.46 -2.61 5.92
C LEU A 62 9.30 -3.15 5.07
N SER A 63 9.60 -4.20 4.33
CA SER A 63 8.62 -5.08 3.70
C SER A 63 8.96 -6.52 4.02
N ILE A 64 7.96 -7.41 4.04
CA ILE A 64 8.15 -8.84 4.26
C ILE A 64 7.72 -9.56 2.99
N LEU A 65 8.68 -10.14 2.29
CA LEU A 65 8.43 -11.02 1.15
C LEU A 65 8.21 -12.44 1.66
N THR A 66 7.09 -13.05 1.28
CA THR A 66 6.81 -14.47 1.54
C THR A 66 6.53 -15.13 0.19
N GLU A 67 7.50 -15.88 -0.31
CA GLU A 67 7.44 -16.48 -1.65
C GLU A 67 6.64 -17.77 -1.64
N GLY A 68 5.64 -17.84 -2.50
CA GLY A 68 4.85 -19.06 -2.76
C GLY A 68 5.49 -19.93 -3.85
N ASP A 69 5.08 -21.19 -3.91
CA ASP A 69 5.64 -22.23 -4.77
C ASP A 69 5.08 -22.23 -6.20
N THR A 70 4.09 -21.39 -6.50
CA THR A 70 3.39 -21.49 -7.78
C THR A 70 4.02 -20.59 -8.84
N ASP A 71 4.17 -21.13 -10.04
CA ASP A 71 4.48 -20.37 -11.25
C ASP A 71 3.28 -19.53 -11.75
N SER A 72 2.41 -19.11 -10.84
CA SER A 72 1.19 -18.35 -11.19
C SER A 72 1.49 -16.98 -11.80
N GLY A 73 2.70 -16.48 -11.62
CA GLY A 73 3.09 -15.11 -11.98
C GLY A 73 2.28 -14.04 -11.22
N ARG A 74 1.64 -14.44 -10.10
CA ARG A 74 0.81 -13.57 -9.24
C ARG A 74 1.51 -13.28 -7.92
N ALA A 75 1.41 -12.04 -7.46
CA ALA A 75 1.81 -11.63 -6.14
C ALA A 75 0.79 -10.67 -5.51
N VAL A 76 0.74 -10.63 -4.19
CA VAL A 76 -0.20 -9.81 -3.42
C VAL A 76 0.57 -8.82 -2.55
N ILE A 77 0.28 -7.52 -2.69
CA ILE A 77 0.75 -6.50 -1.75
C ILE A 77 -0.24 -6.44 -0.59
N LEU A 78 0.25 -6.65 0.64
CA LEU A 78 -0.54 -6.53 1.86
C LEU A 78 -0.26 -5.18 2.53
N MET A 79 -1.34 -4.45 2.85
CA MET A 79 -1.28 -3.13 3.46
C MET A 79 -2.02 -3.15 4.81
N HIS A 80 -1.29 -2.95 5.90
CA HIS A 80 -1.81 -2.98 7.27
C HIS A 80 -2.65 -1.74 7.64
N GLY A 81 -3.38 -1.83 8.75
CA GLY A 81 -4.22 -0.76 9.31
C GLY A 81 -3.45 0.33 10.05
N ILE A 82 -4.22 1.18 10.74
CA ILE A 82 -3.70 2.32 11.52
C ILE A 82 -2.77 1.84 12.63
N GLY A 83 -1.62 2.50 12.77
CA GLY A 83 -0.74 2.38 13.94
C GLY A 83 -0.08 1.01 14.12
N VAL A 84 -0.16 0.09 13.13
CA VAL A 84 0.42 -1.26 13.19
C VAL A 84 1.51 -1.49 12.12
N HIS A 85 1.92 -2.71 11.85
CA HIS A 85 3.12 -3.01 11.09
C HIS A 85 2.92 -4.20 10.12
N PRO A 86 3.85 -4.48 9.17
CA PRO A 86 3.68 -5.49 8.12
C PRO A 86 3.61 -6.94 8.60
N ASN A 87 3.90 -7.22 9.88
CA ASN A 87 3.71 -8.54 10.50
C ASN A 87 2.62 -8.52 11.58
N TRP A 88 1.59 -7.68 11.42
CA TRP A 88 0.53 -7.55 12.43
C TRP A 88 -0.23 -8.87 12.59
N PRO A 89 -0.41 -9.38 13.84
CA PRO A 89 -0.97 -10.71 14.08
C PRO A 89 -2.44 -10.87 13.66
N ASP A 90 -3.22 -9.80 13.69
CA ASP A 90 -4.60 -9.83 13.19
C ASP A 90 -4.59 -9.49 11.67
N VAL A 91 -5.41 -10.13 10.89
CA VAL A 91 -5.62 -9.90 9.44
C VAL A 91 -4.37 -10.12 8.59
N ILE A 92 -3.25 -9.39 8.86
CA ILE A 92 -2.07 -9.39 7.98
C ILE A 92 -1.31 -10.72 8.05
N TYR A 93 -0.97 -11.19 9.24
CA TYR A 93 -0.23 -12.45 9.39
C TYR A 93 -1.06 -13.66 8.92
N PRO A 94 -2.35 -13.81 9.28
CA PRO A 94 -3.19 -14.88 8.73
C PRO A 94 -3.30 -14.85 7.20
N LEU A 95 -3.35 -13.67 6.59
CA LEU A 95 -3.36 -13.57 5.12
C LEU A 95 -2.01 -13.96 4.51
N ARG A 96 -0.87 -13.59 5.12
CA ARG A 96 0.44 -14.04 4.66
C ARG A 96 0.55 -15.57 4.68
N GLU A 97 0.10 -16.22 5.78
CA GLU A 97 0.07 -17.67 5.89
C GLU A 97 -0.86 -18.30 4.85
N GLY A 98 -2.10 -17.83 4.77
CA GLY A 98 -3.09 -18.37 3.82
C GLY A 98 -2.67 -18.24 2.36
N LEU A 99 -2.02 -17.15 1.99
CA LEU A 99 -1.47 -16.97 0.65
C LEU A 99 -0.32 -17.95 0.39
N LEU A 100 0.61 -18.11 1.33
CA LEU A 100 1.73 -19.05 1.24
C LEU A 100 1.24 -20.49 1.12
N GLU A 101 0.30 -20.92 1.96
CA GLU A 101 -0.31 -22.26 1.92
C GLU A 101 -0.95 -22.58 0.55
N ASN A 102 -1.39 -21.57 -0.18
CA ASN A 102 -1.93 -21.67 -1.53
C ASN A 102 -0.91 -21.33 -2.63
N GLY A 103 0.37 -21.26 -2.28
CA GLY A 103 1.46 -21.04 -3.21
C GLY A 103 1.50 -19.64 -3.82
N ILE A 104 0.81 -18.64 -3.23
CA ILE A 104 0.76 -17.28 -3.72
C ILE A 104 1.80 -16.44 -2.96
N THR A 105 2.65 -15.75 -3.72
CA THR A 105 3.63 -14.81 -3.14
C THR A 105 2.93 -13.59 -2.56
N SER A 106 3.37 -13.14 -1.38
CA SER A 106 2.94 -11.88 -0.79
C SER A 106 4.10 -10.97 -0.43
N LEU A 107 3.88 -9.67 -0.54
CA LEU A 107 4.78 -8.60 -0.10
C LEU A 107 4.01 -7.70 0.87
N SER A 108 4.20 -7.92 2.17
CA SER A 108 3.57 -7.09 3.20
C SER A 108 4.44 -5.87 3.47
N ILE A 109 3.91 -4.66 3.25
CA ILE A 109 4.68 -3.41 3.28
C ILE A 109 4.36 -2.55 4.50
N GLN A 110 5.37 -1.85 5.02
CA GLN A 110 5.18 -0.85 6.05
C GLN A 110 4.49 0.39 5.46
N MET A 111 3.25 0.61 5.87
CA MET A 111 2.53 1.83 5.57
C MET A 111 2.98 2.97 6.49
N PRO A 112 2.81 4.24 6.08
CA PRO A 112 3.11 5.37 6.95
C PRO A 112 2.32 5.31 8.25
N ILE A 113 2.97 5.60 9.38
CA ILE A 113 2.36 5.53 10.72
C ILE A 113 2.72 6.76 11.56
N LEU A 114 1.92 6.99 12.61
CA LEU A 114 2.15 8.02 13.62
C LEU A 114 2.36 7.39 15.00
N GLU A 115 2.64 8.21 15.99
CA GLU A 115 2.73 7.82 17.40
C GLU A 115 1.42 7.17 17.88
N ASN A 116 1.49 6.46 19.03
CA ASN A 116 0.37 5.64 19.52
C ASN A 116 -0.85 6.47 19.98
N ASP A 117 -0.67 7.72 20.31
CA ASP A 117 -1.70 8.65 20.75
C ASP A 117 -2.29 9.50 19.61
N ALA A 118 -1.83 9.30 18.38
CA ALA A 118 -2.38 9.97 17.21
C ALA A 118 -3.81 9.51 16.91
N GLU A 119 -4.67 10.46 16.61
CA GLU A 119 -6.05 10.18 16.22
C GLU A 119 -6.15 9.83 14.72
N ASP A 120 -7.28 9.23 14.33
CA ASP A 120 -7.56 8.91 12.91
C ASP A 120 -7.39 10.13 12.00
N SER A 121 -7.83 11.31 12.45
CA SER A 121 -7.73 12.56 11.68
C SER A 121 -6.30 13.00 11.37
N ASP A 122 -5.34 12.66 12.21
CA ASP A 122 -3.94 13.07 12.07
C ASP A 122 -3.29 12.32 10.89
N TYR A 123 -3.74 11.10 10.61
CA TYR A 123 -3.26 10.27 9.51
C TYR A 123 -3.48 10.89 8.12
N LYS A 124 -4.33 11.92 8.01
CA LYS A 124 -4.53 12.64 6.76
C LYS A 124 -3.23 13.21 6.19
N ALA A 125 -2.31 13.65 7.04
CA ALA A 125 -1.01 14.19 6.64
C ALA A 125 -0.12 13.15 5.94
N LEU A 126 -0.33 11.85 6.20
CA LEU A 126 0.48 10.74 5.67
C LEU A 126 0.09 10.31 4.25
N PHE A 127 -1.09 10.67 3.77
CA PHE A 127 -1.58 10.22 2.46
C PHE A 127 -0.66 10.59 1.28
N PRO A 128 0.03 11.75 1.26
CA PRO A 128 1.01 12.07 0.22
C PRO A 128 2.17 11.06 0.09
N GLU A 129 2.53 10.34 1.17
CA GLU A 129 3.62 9.34 1.16
C GLU A 129 3.18 7.99 0.57
N VAL A 130 1.88 7.68 0.64
CA VAL A 130 1.32 6.38 0.23
C VAL A 130 1.68 5.98 -1.20
N PRO A 131 1.52 6.86 -2.23
CA PRO A 131 1.82 6.48 -3.59
C PRO A 131 3.27 6.04 -3.81
N GLY A 132 4.22 6.69 -3.14
CA GLY A 132 5.63 6.34 -3.22
C GLY A 132 5.92 4.93 -2.71
N ARG A 133 5.37 4.59 -1.54
CA ARG A 133 5.55 3.26 -0.93
C ARG A 133 4.89 2.15 -1.74
N VAL A 134 3.63 2.35 -2.16
CA VAL A 134 2.91 1.33 -2.94
C VAL A 134 3.55 1.15 -4.31
N GLN A 135 3.96 2.23 -4.98
CA GLN A 135 4.63 2.13 -6.27
C GLN A 135 5.98 1.40 -6.17
N ALA A 136 6.76 1.64 -5.12
CA ALA A 136 8.01 0.91 -4.88
C ALA A 136 7.75 -0.61 -4.74
N ALA A 137 6.68 -1.00 -4.06
CA ALA A 137 6.29 -2.42 -3.95
C ALA A 137 5.86 -3.01 -5.29
N VAL A 138 5.04 -2.28 -6.08
CA VAL A 138 4.63 -2.69 -7.43
C VAL A 138 5.85 -2.87 -8.34
N ASP A 139 6.77 -1.92 -8.33
CA ASP A 139 7.98 -1.96 -9.16
C ASP A 139 8.92 -3.09 -8.76
N TYR A 140 9.05 -3.35 -7.44
CA TYR A 140 9.81 -4.49 -6.93
C TYR A 140 9.25 -5.81 -7.45
N LEU A 141 7.96 -6.04 -7.32
CA LEU A 141 7.31 -7.28 -7.77
C LEU A 141 7.35 -7.42 -9.31
N LYS A 142 7.14 -6.35 -10.06
CA LYS A 142 7.31 -6.36 -11.53
C LYS A 142 8.73 -6.75 -11.94
N LYS A 143 9.74 -6.19 -11.27
CA LYS A 143 11.15 -6.51 -11.51
C LYS A 143 11.49 -7.97 -11.16
N ALA A 144 10.81 -8.53 -10.15
CA ALA A 144 10.91 -9.94 -9.80
C ALA A 144 10.16 -10.89 -10.79
N GLY A 145 9.41 -10.34 -11.77
CA GLY A 145 8.76 -11.11 -12.83
C GLY A 145 7.27 -11.39 -12.63
N TYR A 146 6.67 -10.84 -11.57
CA TYR A 146 5.23 -11.00 -11.33
C TYR A 146 4.42 -10.17 -12.32
N ALA A 147 3.57 -10.84 -13.11
CA ALA A 147 2.73 -10.20 -14.13
C ALA A 147 1.38 -9.74 -13.58
N LYS A 148 0.87 -10.43 -12.54
CA LYS A 148 -0.38 -10.10 -11.84
C LYS A 148 -0.05 -9.65 -10.42
N ILE A 149 -0.36 -8.41 -10.09
CA ILE A 149 -0.15 -7.86 -8.75
C ILE A 149 -1.49 -7.38 -8.22
N ASP A 150 -1.90 -7.94 -7.08
CA ASP A 150 -3.13 -7.55 -6.40
C ASP A 150 -2.80 -6.80 -5.11
N ILE A 151 -3.72 -5.94 -4.66
CA ILE A 151 -3.63 -5.26 -3.37
C ILE A 151 -4.67 -5.84 -2.43
N VAL A 152 -4.27 -6.27 -1.23
CA VAL A 152 -5.16 -6.63 -0.14
C VAL A 152 -4.84 -5.71 1.04
N ALA A 153 -5.80 -4.91 1.45
CA ALA A 153 -5.56 -3.82 2.38
C ALA A 153 -6.62 -3.78 3.50
N HIS A 154 -6.19 -3.57 4.74
CA HIS A 154 -7.06 -3.56 5.91
C HIS A 154 -7.20 -2.18 6.52
N SER A 155 -8.44 -1.77 6.88
CA SER A 155 -8.74 -0.59 7.69
C SER A 155 -8.16 0.70 7.09
N MET A 156 -7.26 1.40 7.78
CA MET A 156 -6.53 2.57 7.26
C MET A 156 -5.74 2.21 5.99
N GLY A 157 -5.17 1.01 5.92
CA GLY A 157 -4.53 0.52 4.69
C GLY A 157 -5.49 0.46 3.51
N ALA A 158 -6.76 0.07 3.72
CA ALA A 158 -7.78 0.08 2.67
C ALA A 158 -8.12 1.50 2.20
N ARG A 159 -8.12 2.48 3.10
CA ARG A 159 -8.25 3.90 2.75
C ARG A 159 -7.05 4.38 1.92
N MET A 160 -5.84 4.03 2.34
CA MET A 160 -4.60 4.34 1.63
C MET A 160 -4.54 3.67 0.26
N ALA A 161 -4.99 2.41 0.14
CA ALA A 161 -5.10 1.71 -1.14
C ALA A 161 -6.10 2.40 -2.07
N THR A 162 -7.27 2.80 -1.56
CA THR A 162 -8.27 3.55 -2.34
C THR A 162 -7.70 4.88 -2.84
N TYR A 163 -6.98 5.60 -2.00
CA TYR A 163 -6.30 6.83 -2.39
C TYR A 163 -5.28 6.59 -3.51
N TYR A 164 -4.42 5.59 -3.37
CA TYR A 164 -3.44 5.23 -4.41
C TYR A 164 -4.15 4.87 -5.73
N LEU A 165 -5.11 3.96 -5.68
CA LEU A 165 -5.81 3.43 -6.86
C LEU A 165 -6.73 4.44 -7.55
N SER A 166 -7.15 5.51 -6.88
CA SER A 166 -7.96 6.59 -7.47
C SER A 166 -7.16 7.55 -8.34
N ARG A 167 -5.83 7.50 -8.30
CA ARG A 167 -4.94 8.36 -9.10
C ARG A 167 -4.82 7.84 -10.55
N GLU A 168 -4.35 8.70 -11.45
CA GLU A 168 -4.38 8.37 -12.88
C GLU A 168 -3.36 7.31 -13.33
N ASN A 169 -2.25 7.15 -12.64
CA ASN A 169 -1.14 6.26 -13.05
C ASN A 169 -0.92 5.13 -12.04
N THR A 170 -1.84 4.18 -12.02
CA THR A 170 -1.75 2.97 -11.17
C THR A 170 -1.58 1.69 -12.01
N ASP A 171 -0.83 1.80 -13.11
CA ASP A 171 -0.57 0.68 -14.01
C ASP A 171 0.21 -0.44 -13.31
N GLY A 172 -0.34 -1.64 -13.37
CA GLY A 172 0.30 -2.84 -12.84
C GLY A 172 -0.37 -3.44 -11.62
N VAL A 173 -1.48 -2.86 -11.14
CA VAL A 173 -2.36 -3.51 -10.18
C VAL A 173 -3.52 -4.17 -10.91
N ASN A 174 -3.74 -5.47 -10.63
CA ASN A 174 -4.76 -6.29 -11.29
C ASN A 174 -6.12 -6.17 -10.60
N SER A 175 -6.18 -6.31 -9.28
CA SER A 175 -7.39 -6.16 -8.48
C SER A 175 -7.10 -5.65 -7.08
N ALA A 176 -8.14 -5.31 -6.31
CA ALA A 176 -8.02 -4.89 -4.92
C ALA A 176 -9.06 -5.53 -4.01
N VAL A 177 -8.64 -5.89 -2.80
CA VAL A 177 -9.51 -6.28 -1.68
C VAL A 177 -9.37 -5.23 -0.58
N LEU A 178 -10.47 -4.58 -0.24
CA LEU A 178 -10.56 -3.55 0.79
C LEU A 178 -11.28 -4.14 2.00
N ILE A 179 -10.54 -4.50 3.05
CA ILE A 179 -11.04 -5.17 4.25
C ILE A 179 -11.33 -4.12 5.32
N GLY A 180 -12.56 -4.09 5.85
CA GLY A 180 -12.95 -3.14 6.89
C GLY A 180 -12.82 -1.69 6.44
N PHE A 181 -13.06 -1.42 5.16
CA PHE A 181 -13.02 -0.07 4.61
C PHE A 181 -14.17 0.76 5.15
N GLY A 182 -13.86 1.78 5.88
CA GLY A 182 -14.83 2.75 6.36
C GLY A 182 -14.23 4.14 6.33
N ASN A 183 -15.00 5.11 5.89
CA ASN A 183 -14.59 6.50 5.91
C ASN A 183 -15.78 7.39 6.25
N SER A 184 -15.51 8.47 6.95
CA SER A 184 -16.46 9.56 7.10
C SER A 184 -16.87 10.07 5.71
N SER A 185 -18.15 10.33 5.51
CA SER A 185 -18.68 11.01 4.32
C SER A 185 -18.15 12.44 4.15
N ASN A 186 -17.22 12.87 5.00
CA ASN A 186 -16.57 14.15 4.91
C ASN A 186 -15.61 14.17 3.71
N SER A 187 -16.02 14.86 2.65
CA SER A 187 -15.27 15.04 1.40
C SER A 187 -13.91 15.71 1.53
N SER A 188 -13.50 16.09 2.75
CA SER A 188 -12.18 16.69 3.01
C SER A 188 -11.03 15.70 3.01
N TRP A 189 -11.33 14.38 3.00
CA TRP A 189 -10.33 13.33 2.94
C TRP A 189 -9.94 12.99 1.49
N PRO A 190 -8.64 12.77 1.21
CA PRO A 190 -8.18 12.41 -0.14
C PRO A 190 -8.78 11.12 -0.69
N GLU A 191 -9.17 10.22 0.22
CA GLU A 191 -9.69 8.87 -0.06
C GLU A 191 -11.17 8.73 0.27
N SER A 192 -11.95 9.75 0.02
CA SER A 192 -13.40 9.70 0.26
C SER A 192 -14.05 8.46 -0.37
N ILE A 193 -15.21 8.03 0.14
CA ILE A 193 -15.98 6.92 -0.43
C ILE A 193 -16.24 7.13 -1.94
N ASP A 194 -16.37 8.38 -2.36
CA ASP A 194 -16.53 8.74 -3.78
C ASP A 194 -15.32 8.32 -4.64
N ALA A 195 -14.12 8.17 -4.04
CA ALA A 195 -12.95 7.70 -4.75
C ALA A 195 -13.10 6.27 -5.30
N LEU A 196 -13.97 5.44 -4.70
CA LEU A 196 -14.30 4.11 -5.23
C LEU A 196 -14.80 4.15 -6.69
N ALA A 197 -15.53 5.20 -7.06
CA ALA A 197 -16.01 5.41 -8.42
C ALA A 197 -14.88 5.71 -9.43
N LEU A 198 -13.71 6.12 -8.96
CA LEU A 198 -12.55 6.47 -9.80
C LEU A 198 -11.64 5.26 -10.08
N LEU A 199 -11.74 4.18 -9.29
CA LEU A 199 -10.88 3.01 -9.40
C LEU A 199 -11.08 2.33 -10.76
N ARG A 200 -9.98 1.88 -11.36
CA ARG A 200 -9.96 1.21 -12.68
C ARG A 200 -9.69 -0.28 -12.58
N VAL A 201 -9.59 -0.81 -11.38
CA VAL A 201 -9.38 -2.23 -11.10
C VAL A 201 -10.62 -2.86 -10.48
N PRO A 202 -10.87 -4.16 -10.65
CA PRO A 202 -11.86 -4.91 -9.90
C PRO A 202 -11.67 -4.72 -8.39
N VAL A 203 -12.76 -4.56 -7.64
CA VAL A 203 -12.72 -4.31 -6.19
C VAL A 203 -13.64 -5.27 -5.45
N LEU A 204 -13.10 -5.92 -4.41
CA LEU A 204 -13.84 -6.56 -3.35
C LEU A 204 -13.83 -5.67 -2.11
N ASP A 205 -15.01 -5.30 -1.61
CA ASP A 205 -15.24 -4.64 -0.32
C ASP A 205 -15.68 -5.70 0.69
N LEU A 206 -14.79 -6.09 1.59
CA LEU A 206 -14.97 -7.17 2.56
C LEU A 206 -15.07 -6.61 3.97
N TYR A 207 -16.13 -6.98 4.70
CA TYR A 207 -16.33 -6.48 6.05
C TYR A 207 -17.05 -7.49 6.94
N GLY A 208 -16.87 -7.35 8.25
CA GLY A 208 -17.53 -8.17 9.25
C GLY A 208 -18.93 -7.65 9.61
N SER A 209 -19.86 -8.53 10.01
CA SER A 209 -21.19 -8.11 10.45
C SER A 209 -21.16 -7.37 11.81
N ARG A 210 -20.06 -7.47 12.55
CA ARG A 210 -19.81 -6.76 13.81
C ARG A 210 -18.58 -5.83 13.68
N ASP A 211 -18.37 -5.29 12.49
CA ASP A 211 -17.32 -4.31 12.20
C ASP A 211 -17.59 -2.98 12.92
N LEU A 212 -16.66 -2.04 12.83
CA LEU A 212 -16.79 -0.71 13.41
C LEU A 212 -18.02 0.04 12.85
N ASP A 213 -18.62 0.90 13.65
CA ASP A 213 -19.80 1.69 13.26
C ASP A 213 -19.57 2.50 11.98
N ILE A 214 -18.36 3.03 11.78
CA ILE A 214 -17.98 3.77 10.57
C ILE A 214 -17.96 2.88 9.32
N VAL A 215 -17.63 1.60 9.46
CA VAL A 215 -17.67 0.61 8.37
C VAL A 215 -19.11 0.23 8.08
N LEU A 216 -19.86 -0.15 9.11
CA LEU A 216 -21.27 -0.59 8.97
C LEU A 216 -22.19 0.54 8.51
N GLY A 217 -21.99 1.75 9.01
CA GLY A 217 -22.78 2.93 8.67
C GLY A 217 -22.63 3.40 7.21
N THR A 218 -21.53 3.01 6.54
CA THR A 218 -21.23 3.46 5.17
C THR A 218 -21.41 2.39 4.09
N VAL A 219 -21.94 1.20 4.43
CA VAL A 219 -22.11 0.07 3.48
C VAL A 219 -22.88 0.47 2.22
N GLN A 220 -24.02 1.15 2.35
CA GLN A 220 -24.85 1.55 1.21
C GLN A 220 -24.19 2.64 0.35
N GLU A 221 -23.49 3.56 0.99
CA GLU A 221 -22.76 4.62 0.32
C GLU A 221 -21.61 4.04 -0.51
N ARG A 222 -20.83 3.11 0.09
CA ARG A 222 -19.78 2.37 -0.61
C ARG A 222 -20.33 1.55 -1.78
N ALA A 223 -21.48 0.85 -1.60
CA ALA A 223 -22.12 0.14 -2.70
C ALA A 223 -22.49 1.07 -3.85
N SER A 224 -23.04 2.24 -3.52
CA SER A 224 -23.49 3.23 -4.52
C SER A 224 -22.33 3.87 -5.27
N SER A 225 -21.23 4.14 -4.60
CA SER A 225 -19.98 4.66 -5.21
C SER A 225 -19.27 3.57 -6.01
N GLY A 226 -19.11 2.39 -5.42
CA GLY A 226 -18.44 1.25 -6.04
C GLY A 226 -19.15 0.76 -7.31
N ALA A 227 -20.46 0.84 -7.37
CA ALA A 227 -21.23 0.52 -8.59
C ALA A 227 -20.84 1.40 -9.80
N LYS A 228 -20.18 2.53 -9.58
CA LYS A 228 -19.66 3.44 -10.61
C LYS A 228 -18.17 3.20 -10.91
N ASN A 229 -17.55 2.19 -10.29
CA ASN A 229 -16.17 1.82 -10.51
C ASN A 229 -15.87 1.68 -12.00
N LYS A 230 -14.77 2.25 -12.47
CA LYS A 230 -14.42 2.28 -13.90
C LYS A 230 -14.02 0.94 -14.49
N SER A 231 -13.68 -0.06 -13.66
CA SER A 231 -13.49 -1.44 -14.12
C SER A 231 -14.83 -2.15 -14.41
N GLY A 232 -15.93 -1.63 -13.90
CA GLY A 232 -17.26 -2.27 -13.97
C GLY A 232 -17.44 -3.42 -12.97
N ILE A 233 -16.46 -3.71 -12.11
CA ILE A 233 -16.47 -4.82 -11.16
C ILE A 233 -16.27 -4.28 -9.74
N TYR A 234 -17.35 -4.28 -8.97
CA TYR A 234 -17.33 -4.01 -7.54
C TYR A 234 -18.26 -4.99 -6.82
N ARG A 235 -17.76 -5.66 -5.81
CA ARG A 235 -18.51 -6.65 -5.03
C ARG A 235 -18.35 -6.36 -3.55
N GLN A 236 -19.44 -6.48 -2.80
CA GLN A 236 -19.40 -6.45 -1.35
C GLN A 236 -19.65 -7.85 -0.78
N ILE A 237 -18.85 -8.25 0.20
CA ILE A 237 -19.06 -9.48 0.97
C ILE A 237 -19.05 -9.13 2.46
N ARG A 238 -20.09 -9.57 3.17
CA ARG A 238 -20.19 -9.48 4.62
C ARG A 238 -19.96 -10.84 5.24
N VAL A 239 -18.97 -10.95 6.12
CA VAL A 239 -18.72 -12.17 6.91
C VAL A 239 -19.53 -12.10 8.20
N GLU A 240 -20.42 -13.05 8.39
CA GLU A 240 -21.32 -13.06 9.55
C GLU A 240 -20.56 -13.41 10.83
N GLY A 241 -20.77 -12.65 11.90
CA GLY A 241 -20.08 -12.80 13.19
C GLY A 241 -18.71 -12.16 13.28
N ALA A 242 -18.03 -11.88 12.17
CA ALA A 242 -16.69 -11.28 12.17
C ALA A 242 -16.73 -9.84 12.70
N ASN A 243 -15.72 -9.48 13.49
CA ASN A 243 -15.41 -8.12 13.92
C ASN A 243 -14.45 -7.44 12.94
N HIS A 244 -14.01 -6.22 13.25
CA HIS A 244 -13.07 -5.45 12.42
C HIS A 244 -11.73 -6.16 12.14
N PHE A 245 -11.28 -7.01 13.05
CA PHE A 245 -10.01 -7.73 12.98
C PHE A 245 -10.18 -9.20 12.55
N PHE A 246 -11.39 -9.63 12.24
CA PHE A 246 -11.71 -11.02 11.87
C PHE A 246 -11.26 -12.07 12.89
N GLN A 247 -11.12 -11.71 14.15
CA GLN A 247 -10.70 -12.61 15.23
C GLN A 247 -11.70 -13.76 15.38
N GLY A 248 -11.18 -15.01 15.28
CA GLY A 248 -11.99 -16.23 15.22
C GLY A 248 -12.71 -16.46 13.90
N HIS A 249 -12.41 -15.69 12.87
CA HIS A 249 -12.92 -15.78 11.49
C HIS A 249 -11.78 -15.69 10.46
N GLU A 250 -10.55 -16.07 10.87
CA GLU A 250 -9.36 -15.98 10.03
C GLU A 250 -9.46 -16.90 8.79
N ASP A 251 -10.09 -18.06 8.95
CA ASP A 251 -10.26 -19.02 7.85
C ASP A 251 -11.29 -18.52 6.82
N GLU A 252 -12.39 -17.91 7.27
CA GLU A 252 -13.35 -17.28 6.38
C GLU A 252 -12.74 -16.09 5.65
N LEU A 253 -11.93 -15.28 6.34
CA LEU A 253 -11.18 -14.19 5.74
C LEU A 253 -10.27 -14.69 4.61
N LYS A 254 -9.43 -15.71 4.90
CA LYS A 254 -8.52 -16.33 3.93
C LYS A 254 -9.29 -16.87 2.72
N SER A 255 -10.36 -17.65 2.98
CA SER A 255 -11.17 -18.24 1.90
C SER A 255 -11.76 -17.18 0.97
N VAL A 256 -12.37 -16.13 1.50
CA VAL A 256 -12.98 -15.07 0.68
C VAL A 256 -11.94 -14.32 -0.15
N VAL A 257 -10.76 -14.06 0.41
CA VAL A 257 -9.66 -13.40 -0.32
C VAL A 257 -9.12 -14.29 -1.43
N LEU A 258 -8.91 -15.60 -1.16
CA LEU A 258 -8.42 -16.55 -2.15
C LEU A 258 -9.42 -16.74 -3.30
N ASP A 259 -10.71 -16.92 -2.99
CA ASP A 259 -11.78 -17.03 -4.01
C ASP A 259 -11.83 -15.80 -4.93
N TRP A 260 -11.60 -14.62 -4.36
CA TRP A 260 -11.51 -13.38 -5.16
C TRP A 260 -10.29 -13.40 -6.08
N LEU A 261 -9.12 -13.72 -5.55
CA LEU A 261 -7.88 -13.75 -6.32
C LEU A 261 -7.93 -14.77 -7.48
N GLU A 262 -8.58 -15.91 -7.28
CA GLU A 262 -8.75 -16.92 -8.33
C GLU A 262 -9.68 -16.43 -9.46
N SER A 263 -10.68 -15.63 -9.13
CA SER A 263 -11.69 -15.16 -10.07
C SER A 263 -11.35 -13.86 -10.81
N SER A 264 -10.26 -13.17 -10.41
CA SER A 264 -9.88 -11.83 -10.91
C SER A 264 -8.76 -11.84 -11.98
#